data_95c15fe8aa669bef202221187e8cb833
#
_entry.id   95c15fe8aa669bef202221187e8cb833
#
_cell.length_a   1.000
_cell.length_b   1.000
_cell.length_c   1.000
_cell.angle_alpha   90.00
_cell.angle_beta   90.00
_cell.angle_gamma   90.00
#
_symmetry.space_group_name_H-M   'P 1'
#
loop_
_entity.id
_entity.type
_entity.pdbx_description
1 polymer ?
#
loop_
_entity_poly.entity_id
_entity_poly.type
_entity_poly.pdbx_seq_one_letter_code
_entity_poly.pdbx_strand_id
1 'polypeptide(L)'
;MYENIEGYPKILFFSSDHCAPCKPVEELLKKINISMFGKKLSIEKINIEQNENFNMTKKYAITSVPTLIIADKKLNVDVQEEDIIDAILNGFISSIEL
;
A
#
# COMPACT_ATOMS: atom_id res chain seq x y z
N MET A 1 17.73 10.36 -0.81
CA MET A 1 17.08 11.56 -0.96
C MET A 1 16.20 11.67 -2.21
N TYR A 2 16.61 11.16 -3.32
CA TYR A 2 15.81 11.23 -4.52
C TYR A 2 15.01 9.98 -4.77
N GLU A 3 14.99 9.08 -3.82
CA GLU A 3 14.24 7.86 -4.00
C GLU A 3 12.76 8.13 -4.18
N ASN A 4 12.29 9.30 -3.72
CA ASN A 4 10.89 9.66 -3.86
C ASN A 4 10.74 10.92 -4.70
N ILE A 5 11.52 11.01 -5.76
CA ILE A 5 11.53 12.20 -6.62
C ILE A 5 10.17 12.51 -7.18
N GLU A 6 9.47 11.49 -7.62
CA GLU A 6 8.17 11.68 -8.25
C GLU A 6 7.08 12.03 -7.24
N GLY A 7 7.38 11.92 -5.95
CA GLY A 7 6.40 12.28 -4.95
C GLY A 7 5.33 11.23 -4.71
N TYR A 8 5.51 10.03 -5.24
CA TYR A 8 4.53 8.98 -5.00
C TYR A 8 4.60 8.52 -3.55
N PRO A 9 3.46 8.31 -2.90
CA PRO A 9 3.47 7.86 -1.52
C PRO A 9 3.96 6.43 -1.41
N LYS A 10 4.52 6.10 -0.25
CA LYS A 10 4.88 4.74 0.05
C LYS A 10 3.61 3.94 0.33
N ILE A 11 3.58 2.70 -0.15
CA ILE A 11 2.44 1.83 0.04
C ILE A 11 2.82 0.75 1.03
N LEU A 12 2.06 0.64 2.11
CA LEU A 12 2.22 -0.44 3.07
C LEU A 12 1.12 -1.47 2.81
N PHE A 13 1.54 -2.70 2.56
CA PHE A 13 0.61 -3.78 2.25
C PHE A 13 0.67 -4.80 3.37
N PHE A 14 -0.36 -4.79 4.22
CA PHE A 14 -0.44 -5.71 5.35
C PHE A 14 -1.11 -7.00 4.93
N SER A 15 -0.44 -8.11 5.22
CA SER A 15 -0.91 -9.43 4.81
C SER A 15 -0.60 -10.44 5.91
N SER A 16 -0.97 -11.69 5.68
CA SER A 16 -0.63 -12.79 6.58
C SER A 16 -0.35 -14.04 5.75
N ASP A 17 0.19 -15.06 6.41
CA ASP A 17 0.56 -16.29 5.71
C ASP A 17 -0.64 -17.03 5.16
N HIS A 18 -1.79 -16.90 5.81
CA HIS A 18 -2.99 -17.66 5.45
C HIS A 18 -4.10 -16.74 4.93
N CYS A 19 -3.72 -15.75 4.16
CA CYS A 19 -4.68 -14.77 3.65
C CYS A 19 -4.90 -14.99 2.16
N ALA A 20 -5.94 -15.75 1.82
CA ALA A 20 -6.27 -15.99 0.43
C ALA A 20 -6.60 -14.69 -0.32
N PRO A 21 -7.42 -13.78 0.24
CA PRO A 21 -7.72 -12.53 -0.49
C PRO A 21 -6.54 -11.57 -0.61
N CYS A 22 -5.45 -11.82 0.10
CA CYS A 22 -4.27 -10.97 -0.05
C CYS A 22 -3.59 -11.15 -1.40
N LYS A 23 -3.69 -12.33 -1.97
CA LYS A 23 -3.01 -12.65 -3.21
C LYS A 23 -3.46 -11.79 -4.39
N PRO A 24 -4.76 -11.69 -4.68
CA PRO A 24 -5.19 -10.83 -5.78
C PRO A 24 -4.86 -9.36 -5.54
N VAL A 25 -4.85 -8.91 -4.30
CA VAL A 25 -4.48 -7.51 -4.03
C VAL A 25 -3.01 -7.30 -4.31
N GLU A 26 -2.16 -8.24 -3.92
CA GLU A 26 -0.74 -8.14 -4.19
C GLU A 26 -0.46 -8.09 -5.70
N GLU A 27 -1.14 -8.92 -6.46
CA GLU A 27 -0.94 -8.96 -7.89
C GLU A 27 -1.47 -7.69 -8.55
N LEU A 28 -2.55 -7.15 -8.00
CA LEU A 28 -3.08 -5.90 -8.49
C LEU A 28 -2.10 -4.76 -8.28
N LEU A 29 -1.46 -4.73 -7.11
CA LEU A 29 -0.43 -3.72 -6.84
C LEU A 29 0.73 -3.82 -7.82
N LYS A 30 1.18 -5.04 -8.09
CA LYS A 30 2.28 -5.24 -9.03
C LYS A 30 1.91 -4.80 -10.44
N LYS A 31 0.70 -5.14 -10.85
CA LYS A 31 0.22 -4.76 -12.17
C LYS A 31 0.16 -3.24 -12.31
N ILE A 32 -0.42 -2.58 -11.33
CA ILE A 32 -0.53 -1.12 -11.36
C ILE A 32 0.85 -0.48 -11.38
N ASN A 33 1.76 -0.98 -10.55
CA ASN A 33 3.10 -0.43 -10.47
C ASN A 33 3.82 -0.52 -11.81
N ILE A 34 3.68 -1.65 -12.47
CA ILE A 34 4.36 -1.87 -13.76
C ILE A 34 3.69 -1.07 -14.87
N SER A 35 2.37 -1.14 -14.97
CA SER A 35 1.68 -0.61 -16.13
C SER A 35 1.44 0.89 -16.08
N MET A 36 1.35 1.47 -14.89
CA MET A 36 0.99 2.88 -14.76
C MET A 36 2.08 3.74 -14.15
N PHE A 37 2.96 3.17 -13.36
CA PHE A 37 3.95 3.95 -12.62
C PHE A 37 5.38 3.56 -12.91
N GLY A 38 5.60 2.71 -13.91
CA GLY A 38 6.94 2.38 -14.35
C GLY A 38 7.81 1.78 -13.27
N LYS A 39 7.21 1.04 -12.35
CA LYS A 39 7.90 0.40 -11.23
C LYS A 39 8.48 1.41 -10.24
N LYS A 40 7.91 2.61 -10.20
CA LYS A 40 8.43 3.65 -9.33
C LYS A 40 7.77 3.69 -7.96
N LEU A 41 6.74 2.87 -7.74
CA LEU A 41 6.08 2.83 -6.43
C LEU A 41 6.93 2.04 -5.45
N SER A 42 6.98 2.52 -4.22
CA SER A 42 7.64 1.81 -3.13
C SER A 42 6.58 1.04 -2.37
N ILE A 43 6.59 -0.28 -2.50
CA ILE A 43 5.60 -1.14 -1.88
C ILE A 43 6.29 -2.01 -0.85
N GLU A 44 5.87 -1.88 0.40
CA GLU A 44 6.42 -2.70 1.47
C GLU A 44 5.36 -3.68 1.94
N LYS A 45 5.67 -4.97 1.82
CA LYS A 45 4.76 -6.02 2.27
C LYS A 45 5.07 -6.35 3.72
N ILE A 46 4.05 -6.29 4.57
CA ILE A 46 4.21 -6.46 6.00
C ILE A 46 3.34 -7.62 6.46
N ASN A 47 3.98 -8.68 6.95
CA ASN A 47 3.27 -9.85 7.46
C ASN A 47 2.92 -9.59 8.92
N ILE A 48 1.62 -9.50 9.22
CA ILE A 48 1.18 -9.15 10.56
C ILE A 48 1.43 -10.26 11.58
N GLU A 49 1.75 -11.46 11.12
CA GLU A 49 2.00 -12.59 12.02
C GLU A 49 3.43 -12.57 12.55
N GLN A 50 4.31 -11.75 11.99
CA GLN A 50 5.69 -11.68 12.45
C GLN A 50 5.82 -10.69 13.59
N ASN A 51 6.50 -11.12 14.64
CA ASN A 51 6.63 -10.30 15.85
C ASN A 51 7.29 -8.96 15.58
N GLU A 52 8.24 -8.93 14.64
CA GLU A 52 8.94 -7.70 14.34
C GLU A 52 8.02 -6.64 13.78
N ASN A 53 6.86 -7.04 13.26
CA ASN A 53 5.91 -6.10 12.66
C ASN A 53 4.78 -5.71 13.63
N PHE A 54 4.88 -6.16 14.88
CA PHE A 54 3.80 -5.91 15.84
C PHE A 54 3.53 -4.42 16.06
N ASN A 55 4.60 -3.66 16.23
CA ASN A 55 4.45 -2.22 16.50
C ASN A 55 3.81 -1.50 15.32
N MET A 56 4.19 -1.86 14.11
CA MET A 56 3.63 -1.21 12.93
C MET A 56 2.18 -1.59 12.74
N THR A 57 1.85 -2.86 12.96
CA THR A 57 0.48 -3.34 12.88
C THR A 57 -0.41 -2.59 13.86
N LYS A 58 0.12 -2.36 15.06
CA LYS A 58 -0.61 -1.63 16.09
C LYS A 58 -0.73 -0.15 15.74
N LYS A 59 0.36 0.42 15.25
CA LYS A 59 0.38 1.85 14.90
C LYS A 59 -0.71 2.19 13.90
N TYR A 60 -0.93 1.33 12.93
CA TYR A 60 -1.93 1.60 11.90
C TYR A 60 -3.27 0.96 12.20
N ALA A 61 -3.42 0.39 13.39
CA ALA A 61 -4.67 -0.22 13.84
C ALA A 61 -5.18 -1.23 12.81
N ILE A 62 -4.29 -2.13 12.40
CA ILE A 62 -4.63 -3.14 11.41
C ILE A 62 -5.41 -4.26 12.11
N THR A 63 -6.65 -4.46 11.73
CA THR A 63 -7.51 -5.48 12.33
C THR A 63 -7.89 -6.57 11.35
N SER A 64 -7.57 -6.43 10.09
CA SER A 64 -7.87 -7.43 9.08
C SER A 64 -6.86 -7.32 7.96
N VAL A 65 -6.75 -8.36 7.16
CA VAL A 65 -5.90 -8.39 5.99
C VAL A 65 -6.73 -8.89 4.81
N PRO A 66 -6.44 -8.41 3.61
CA PRO A 66 -5.43 -7.42 3.25
C PRO A 66 -5.83 -6.01 3.66
N THR A 67 -4.84 -5.19 4.00
CA THR A 67 -5.06 -3.77 4.25
C THR A 67 -3.92 -3.00 3.59
N LEU A 68 -4.26 -1.95 2.88
CA LEU A 68 -3.29 -1.06 2.25
C LEU A 68 -3.32 0.28 2.95
N ILE A 69 -2.14 0.81 3.25
CA ILE A 69 -2.00 2.17 3.72
C ILE A 69 -1.26 2.93 2.64
N ILE A 70 -1.92 3.91 2.06
CA ILE A 70 -1.34 4.73 1.00
C ILE A 70 -1.47 6.18 1.44
N ALA A 71 -0.32 6.79 1.74
CA ALA A 71 -0.29 8.08 2.44
C ALA A 71 -1.04 7.89 3.75
N ASP A 72 -2.13 8.60 3.98
CA ASP A 72 -2.90 8.42 5.20
C ASP A 72 -4.22 7.69 4.94
N LYS A 73 -4.37 7.12 3.75
CA LYS A 73 -5.61 6.46 3.39
C LYS A 73 -5.51 4.96 3.65
N LYS A 74 -6.53 4.41 4.29
CA LYS A 74 -6.59 2.97 4.58
C LYS A 74 -7.62 2.33 3.66
N LEU A 75 -7.20 1.29 2.92
CA LEU A 75 -8.06 0.54 2.03
C LEU A 75 -8.08 -0.90 2.50
N ASN A 76 -9.23 -1.40 2.94
CA ASN A 76 -9.29 -2.76 3.46
C ASN A 76 -10.58 -3.51 3.15
N VAL A 77 -11.52 -2.87 2.46
CA VAL A 77 -12.78 -3.53 2.14
C VAL A 77 -13.00 -3.41 0.65
N ASP A 78 -13.17 -4.56 -0.01
CA ASP A 78 -13.51 -4.61 -1.44
C ASP A 78 -12.61 -3.68 -2.26
N VAL A 79 -11.30 -3.85 -2.11
CA VAL A 79 -10.32 -2.95 -2.72
C VAL A 79 -10.30 -3.17 -4.22
N GLN A 80 -10.56 -2.11 -4.97
CA GLN A 80 -10.57 -2.12 -6.42
C GLN A 80 -9.38 -1.38 -6.98
N GLU A 81 -9.09 -1.63 -8.25
CA GLU A 81 -7.96 -1.00 -8.92
C GLU A 81 -8.03 0.53 -8.83
N GLU A 82 -9.21 1.09 -9.09
CA GLU A 82 -9.35 2.54 -9.07
C GLU A 82 -9.18 3.12 -7.67
N ASP A 83 -9.51 2.36 -6.63
CA ASP A 83 -9.30 2.84 -5.26
C ASP A 83 -7.83 3.03 -5.00
N ILE A 84 -7.01 2.09 -5.45
CA ILE A 84 -5.57 2.14 -5.27
C ILE A 84 -4.98 3.30 -6.06
N ILE A 85 -5.38 3.41 -7.32
CA ILE A 85 -4.85 4.46 -8.20
C ILE A 85 -5.22 5.83 -7.65
N ASP A 86 -6.47 6.01 -7.23
CA ASP A 86 -6.90 7.29 -6.68
C ASP A 86 -6.12 7.65 -5.42
N ALA A 87 -5.88 6.68 -4.55
CA ALA A 87 -5.13 6.93 -3.32
C ALA A 87 -3.69 7.34 -3.63
N ILE A 88 -3.09 6.69 -4.63
CA ILE A 88 -1.72 7.02 -5.02
C ILE A 88 -1.65 8.42 -5.60
N LEU A 89 -2.58 8.76 -6.48
CA LEU A 89 -2.57 10.07 -7.11
C LEU A 89 -2.87 11.17 -6.11
N ASN A 90 -3.79 10.92 -5.19
CA ASN A 90 -4.08 11.90 -4.15
C ASN A 90 -2.89 12.11 -3.23
N GLY A 91 -2.18 11.03 -2.91
CA GLY A 91 -0.98 11.14 -2.11
C GLY A 91 0.11 11.90 -2.83
N PHE A 92 0.24 11.67 -4.13
CA PHE A 92 1.22 12.37 -4.94
C PHE A 92 0.92 13.87 -4.98
N ILE A 93 -0.35 14.21 -5.21
CA ILE A 93 -0.74 15.62 -5.28
C ILE A 93 -0.48 16.30 -3.94
N SER A 94 -0.81 15.64 -2.85
CA SER A 94 -0.58 16.21 -1.52
C SER A 94 0.90 16.46 -1.26
N SER A 95 1.77 15.59 -1.79
CA SER A 95 3.19 15.71 -1.52
C SER A 95 3.83 16.88 -2.27
N ILE A 96 3.24 17.31 -3.37
CA ILE A 96 3.79 18.44 -4.15
C ILE A 96 3.08 19.74 -3.82
N GLU A 97 2.07 19.70 -3.01
CA GLU A 97 1.33 20.89 -2.63
C GLU A 97 2.10 21.68 -1.59
N LEU A 98 2.12 22.98 -1.73
CA LEU A 98 2.90 23.84 -0.84
C LEU A 98 2.03 24.60 0.18
#